data_908ec4aba8d69cdb9976bad4c3672753
#
_entry.id   908ec4aba8d69cdb9976bad4c3672753
#
_cell.length_a   1.000
_cell.length_b   1.000
_cell.length_c   1.000
_cell.angle_alpha   90.00
_cell.angle_beta   90.00
_cell.angle_gamma   90.00
#
_symmetry.space_group_name_H-M   'P 1'
#
loop_
_entity.id
_entity.type
_entity.pdbx_description
1 polymer ?
#
loop_
_entity_poly.entity_id
_entity_poly.type
_entity_poly.pdbx_seq_one_letter_code
_entity_poly.pdbx_strand_id
1 'polypeptide(L)'
;KLITPIINSKLIKLASHMPSQSKYDEINNIGKLPLRKILKKNGHDSLVNNKKLGFNVNTLNLWKKSGHKICKEFLDDSRVVSDGWINNNWIQKYIDSPELDIKYVNKFYGILAFEIWYRLFITKEMDSNSTLD
;
A
#
# COMPACT_ATOMS: atom_id res chain seq x y z
N LYS A 1 -13.93 20.21 -3.54
CA LYS A 1 -12.70 20.62 -4.24
C LYS A 1 -11.52 20.22 -3.39
N LEU A 2 -10.69 19.30 -3.85
CA LEU A 2 -9.48 18.88 -3.13
C LEU A 2 -8.41 19.98 -3.33
N ILE A 3 -7.90 20.53 -2.24
CA ILE A 3 -6.81 21.50 -2.27
C ILE A 3 -5.58 20.85 -1.64
N THR A 4 -4.52 20.68 -2.41
CA THR A 4 -3.24 20.19 -1.93
C THR A 4 -2.28 21.37 -1.75
N PRO A 5 -2.04 21.86 -0.54
CA PRO A 5 -1.31 23.11 -0.31
C PRO A 5 0.15 23.06 -0.78
N ILE A 6 0.75 21.88 -0.85
CA ILE A 6 2.16 21.69 -1.25
C ILE A 6 2.30 21.43 -2.76
N ILE A 7 1.22 21.07 -3.45
CA ILE A 7 1.24 20.79 -4.89
C ILE A 7 0.60 21.96 -5.63
N ASN A 8 1.39 22.98 -5.92
CA ASN A 8 0.98 24.08 -6.80
C ASN A 8 2.04 24.35 -7.86
N SER A 9 1.65 24.99 -8.96
CA SER A 9 2.51 25.20 -10.13
C SER A 9 3.81 25.96 -9.81
N LYS A 10 3.76 26.93 -8.89
CA LYS A 10 4.94 27.72 -8.51
C LYS A 10 5.95 26.87 -7.73
N LEU A 11 5.48 26.04 -6.76
CA LEU A 11 6.36 25.16 -6.01
C LEU A 11 6.91 24.01 -6.86
N ILE A 12 6.10 23.47 -7.77
CA ILE A 12 6.57 22.45 -8.72
C ILE A 12 7.68 23.04 -9.59
N LYS A 13 7.47 24.22 -10.18
CA LYS A 13 8.47 24.89 -10.98
C LYS A 13 9.76 25.18 -10.20
N LEU A 14 9.65 25.69 -8.98
CA LEU A 14 10.80 25.92 -8.10
C LEU A 14 11.55 24.62 -7.83
N ALA A 15 10.85 23.57 -7.40
CA ALA A 15 11.45 22.28 -7.05
C ALA A 15 12.10 21.60 -8.26
N SER A 16 11.54 21.73 -9.47
CA SER A 16 12.13 21.16 -10.69
C SER A 16 13.45 21.81 -11.08
N HIS A 17 13.61 23.12 -10.83
CA HIS A 17 14.84 23.86 -11.15
C HIS A 17 15.91 23.80 -10.03
N MET A 18 15.57 23.28 -8.86
CA MET A 18 16.56 23.12 -7.79
C MET A 18 17.55 21.99 -8.10
N PRO A 19 18.86 22.19 -7.88
CA PRO A 19 19.86 21.13 -7.97
C PRO A 19 19.52 19.94 -7.06
N SER A 20 19.87 18.72 -7.48
CA SER A 20 19.61 17.49 -6.70
C SER A 20 20.23 17.53 -5.30
N GLN A 21 21.46 18.04 -5.17
CA GLN A 21 22.16 18.19 -3.90
C GLN A 21 21.42 19.11 -2.90
N SER A 22 20.65 20.06 -3.40
CA SER A 22 19.83 20.95 -2.56
C SER A 22 18.56 20.25 -2.04
N LYS A 23 18.15 19.14 -2.65
CA LYS A 23 16.92 18.39 -2.34
C LYS A 23 17.18 17.11 -1.54
N TYR A 24 18.35 16.51 -1.76
CA TYR A 24 18.70 15.20 -1.25
C TYR A 24 20.17 15.13 -0.85
N ASP A 25 20.44 14.59 0.33
CA ASP A 25 21.78 14.26 0.84
C ASP A 25 22.05 12.79 0.55
N GLU A 26 22.92 12.53 -0.42
CA GLU A 26 23.25 11.17 -0.88
C GLU A 26 24.06 10.39 0.18
N ILE A 27 24.90 11.09 0.95
CA ILE A 27 25.78 10.47 1.95
C ILE A 27 24.95 9.92 3.10
N ASN A 28 24.00 10.73 3.60
CA ASN A 28 23.18 10.36 4.75
C ASN A 28 21.81 9.78 4.35
N ASN A 29 21.53 9.62 3.06
CA ASN A 29 20.24 9.16 2.52
C ASN A 29 19.05 9.99 3.06
N ILE A 30 19.19 11.32 3.09
CA ILE A 30 18.21 12.24 3.64
C ILE A 30 17.57 13.07 2.54
N GLY A 31 16.27 12.86 2.31
CA GLY A 31 15.48 13.65 1.36
C GLY A 31 14.78 14.85 1.98
N LYS A 32 14.16 15.65 1.10
CA LYS A 32 13.34 16.82 1.45
C LYS A 32 14.12 17.90 2.23
N LEU A 33 15.39 18.11 1.90
CA LEU A 33 16.27 19.05 2.61
C LEU A 33 15.68 20.46 2.76
N PRO A 34 15.03 21.07 1.74
CA PRO A 34 14.42 22.40 1.90
C PRO A 34 13.33 22.45 2.95
N LEU A 35 12.47 21.43 2.98
CA LEU A 35 11.38 21.35 3.98
C LEU A 35 11.94 21.16 5.39
N ARG A 36 12.97 20.32 5.53
CA ARG A 36 13.67 20.13 6.82
C ARG A 36 14.31 21.41 7.30
N LYS A 37 14.94 22.21 6.41
CA LYS A 37 15.50 23.52 6.75
C LYS A 37 14.42 24.50 7.22
N ILE A 38 13.26 24.52 6.55
CA ILE A 38 12.13 25.37 6.94
C ILE A 38 11.62 24.98 8.34
N LEU A 39 11.43 23.69 8.61
CA LEU A 39 10.99 23.19 9.91
C LEU A 39 11.97 23.60 11.01
N LYS A 40 13.28 23.39 10.83
CA LYS A 40 14.31 23.83 11.78
C LYS A 40 14.26 25.33 12.05
N LYS A 41 14.17 26.14 10.98
CA LYS A 41 14.11 27.61 11.10
C LYS A 41 12.88 28.07 11.93
N ASN A 42 11.81 27.28 11.95
CA ASN A 42 10.58 27.57 12.69
C ASN A 42 10.51 26.83 14.05
N GLY A 43 11.63 26.32 14.55
CA GLY A 43 11.70 25.72 15.90
C GLY A 43 11.11 24.30 16.00
N HIS A 44 10.93 23.60 14.87
CA HIS A 44 10.35 22.24 14.82
C HIS A 44 11.41 21.15 14.62
N ASP A 45 12.54 21.24 15.33
CA ASP A 45 13.66 20.31 15.20
C ASP A 45 13.28 18.85 15.49
N SER A 46 12.40 18.62 16.45
CA SER A 46 11.89 17.28 16.78
C SER A 46 11.21 16.58 15.58
N LEU A 47 10.47 17.33 14.77
CA LEU A 47 9.80 16.80 13.57
C LEU A 47 10.80 16.45 12.45
N VAL A 48 11.94 17.14 12.40
CA VAL A 48 12.96 16.89 11.37
C VAL A 48 13.68 15.56 11.61
N ASN A 49 13.88 15.20 12.87
CA ASN A 49 14.65 14.02 13.28
C ASN A 49 13.78 12.76 13.36
N ASN A 50 12.47 12.90 13.25
CA ASN A 50 11.58 11.75 13.28
C ASN A 50 11.84 10.81 12.08
N LYS A 51 11.97 9.52 12.38
CA LYS A 51 12.05 8.48 11.38
C LYS A 51 10.77 8.54 10.52
N LYS A 52 10.95 8.54 9.19
CA LYS A 52 9.82 8.50 8.27
C LYS A 52 8.98 7.26 8.58
N LEU A 53 7.83 7.48 9.18
CA LEU A 53 6.77 6.49 9.25
C LEU A 53 5.96 6.65 7.95
N GLY A 54 6.10 5.72 7.02
CA GLY A 54 5.20 5.64 5.86
C GLY A 54 3.79 5.28 6.32
N PHE A 55 2.82 5.33 5.41
CA PHE A 55 1.54 4.66 5.62
C PHE A 55 1.80 3.15 5.71
N ASN A 56 2.20 2.70 6.87
CA ASN A 56 2.54 1.31 7.10
C ASN A 56 1.31 0.65 7.73
N VAL A 57 0.44 0.12 6.88
CA VAL A 57 -0.58 -0.81 7.34
C VAL A 57 0.15 -2.06 7.81
N ASN A 58 -0.03 -2.43 9.06
CA ASN A 58 0.50 -3.69 9.56
C ASN A 58 -0.33 -4.85 9.00
N THR A 59 -0.02 -5.22 7.75
CA THR A 59 -0.76 -6.25 7.00
C THR A 59 -0.69 -7.61 7.67
N LEU A 60 0.39 -7.93 8.40
CA LEU A 60 0.49 -9.16 9.18
C LEU A 60 -0.50 -9.18 10.34
N ASN A 61 -0.67 -8.06 11.03
CA ASN A 61 -1.64 -7.97 12.13
C ASN A 61 -3.08 -8.07 11.58
N LEU A 62 -3.33 -7.39 10.47
CA LEU A 62 -4.63 -7.48 9.78
C LEU A 62 -4.92 -8.91 9.31
N TRP A 63 -3.93 -9.60 8.77
CA TRP A 63 -4.01 -10.99 8.37
C TRP A 63 -4.44 -11.89 9.53
N LYS A 64 -3.75 -11.78 10.66
CA LYS A 64 -4.05 -12.57 11.86
C LYS A 64 -5.43 -12.29 12.46
N LYS A 65 -5.94 -11.06 12.33
CA LYS A 65 -7.26 -10.69 12.88
C LYS A 65 -8.42 -11.19 12.03
N SER A 66 -8.39 -10.93 10.74
CA SER A 66 -9.52 -11.20 9.85
C SER A 66 -9.11 -11.56 8.43
N GLY A 67 -7.97 -11.07 7.96
CA GLY A 67 -7.57 -11.20 6.57
C GLY A 67 -7.42 -12.64 6.10
N HIS A 68 -6.89 -13.52 6.94
CA HIS A 68 -6.80 -14.96 6.64
C HIS A 68 -8.18 -15.57 6.36
N LYS A 69 -9.13 -15.34 7.27
CA LYS A 69 -10.50 -15.86 7.14
C LYS A 69 -11.16 -15.34 5.85
N ILE A 70 -11.12 -14.03 5.64
CA ILE A 70 -11.70 -13.39 4.44
C ILE A 70 -11.05 -13.95 3.16
N CYS A 71 -9.73 -14.04 3.11
CA CYS A 71 -9.05 -14.59 1.94
C CYS A 71 -9.44 -16.05 1.70
N LYS A 72 -9.54 -16.86 2.74
CA LYS A 72 -9.92 -18.28 2.63
C LYS A 72 -11.33 -18.41 2.07
N GLU A 73 -12.30 -17.70 2.62
CA GLU A 73 -13.69 -17.72 2.17
C GLU A 73 -13.84 -17.27 0.70
N PHE A 74 -13.18 -16.18 0.32
CA PHE A 74 -13.25 -15.66 -1.06
C PHE A 74 -12.52 -16.54 -2.08
N LEU A 75 -11.46 -17.21 -1.67
CA LEU A 75 -10.62 -18.00 -2.58
C LEU A 75 -11.04 -19.47 -2.64
N ASP A 76 -11.96 -19.91 -1.80
CA ASP A 76 -12.53 -21.28 -1.85
C ASP A 76 -13.33 -21.50 -3.13
N ASP A 77 -14.13 -20.52 -3.55
CA ASP A 77 -14.87 -20.49 -4.83
C ASP A 77 -14.36 -19.36 -5.73
N SER A 78 -13.06 -19.34 -5.99
CA SER A 78 -12.42 -18.24 -6.73
C SER A 78 -12.67 -18.30 -8.23
N ARG A 79 -13.20 -17.21 -8.79
CA ARG A 79 -13.41 -17.05 -10.24
C ARG A 79 -12.09 -16.87 -10.99
N VAL A 80 -11.14 -16.12 -10.42
CA VAL A 80 -9.82 -15.97 -11.05
C VAL A 80 -9.02 -17.27 -11.08
N VAL A 81 -9.32 -18.21 -10.19
CA VAL A 81 -8.76 -19.56 -10.22
C VAL A 81 -9.47 -20.41 -11.26
N SER A 82 -10.82 -20.46 -11.24
CA SER A 82 -11.60 -21.28 -12.17
C SER A 82 -11.36 -20.88 -13.64
N ASP A 83 -11.15 -19.59 -13.90
CA ASP A 83 -10.85 -19.06 -15.23
C ASP A 83 -9.35 -19.13 -15.60
N GLY A 84 -8.52 -19.74 -14.74
CA GLY A 84 -7.13 -20.07 -15.04
C GLY A 84 -6.14 -18.90 -14.86
N TRP A 85 -6.55 -17.78 -14.26
CA TRP A 85 -5.66 -16.64 -14.03
C TRP A 85 -4.67 -16.88 -12.89
N ILE A 86 -5.08 -17.64 -11.88
CA ILE A 86 -4.27 -17.93 -10.68
C ILE A 86 -4.18 -19.44 -10.48
N ASN A 87 -2.99 -19.90 -10.13
CA ASN A 87 -2.77 -21.32 -9.85
C ASN A 87 -3.27 -21.71 -8.46
N ASN A 88 -4.29 -22.55 -8.40
CA ASN A 88 -4.89 -23.02 -7.16
C ASN A 88 -3.89 -23.77 -6.26
N ASN A 89 -2.97 -24.53 -6.81
CA ASN A 89 -1.98 -25.27 -6.03
C ASN A 89 -1.12 -24.35 -5.15
N TRP A 90 -0.86 -23.12 -5.65
CA TRP A 90 -0.13 -22.13 -4.88
C TRP A 90 -0.98 -21.62 -3.69
N ILE A 91 -2.26 -21.36 -3.90
CA ILE A 91 -3.18 -20.92 -2.85
C ILE A 91 -3.27 -22.01 -1.77
N GLN A 92 -3.61 -23.24 -2.14
CA GLN A 92 -3.77 -24.35 -1.20
C GLN A 92 -2.49 -24.65 -0.42
N LYS A 93 -1.33 -24.51 -1.04
CA LYS A 93 -0.04 -24.74 -0.38
C LYS A 93 0.24 -23.76 0.76
N TYR A 94 -0.21 -22.52 0.66
CA TYR A 94 0.22 -21.45 1.55
C TYR A 94 -0.89 -20.84 2.40
N ILE A 95 -2.17 -21.01 2.03
CA ILE A 95 -3.29 -20.36 2.73
C ILE A 95 -3.35 -20.74 4.20
N ASP A 96 -3.15 -22.00 4.53
CA ASP A 96 -3.21 -22.53 5.89
C ASP A 96 -1.84 -22.62 6.59
N SER A 97 -0.82 -21.98 6.03
CA SER A 97 0.50 -21.94 6.67
C SER A 97 0.46 -21.13 7.96
N PRO A 98 0.88 -21.68 9.12
CA PRO A 98 0.74 -21.04 10.43
C PRO A 98 1.58 -19.77 10.56
N GLU A 99 2.69 -19.68 9.83
CA GLU A 99 3.61 -18.53 9.83
C GLU A 99 3.87 -18.07 8.40
N LEU A 100 2.97 -17.21 7.90
CA LEU A 100 3.17 -16.59 6.59
C LEU A 100 4.09 -15.36 6.70
N ASP A 101 5.15 -15.36 5.89
CA ASP A 101 5.94 -14.15 5.65
C ASP A 101 5.04 -13.05 5.05
N ILE A 102 5.36 -11.79 5.39
CA ILE A 102 4.65 -10.61 4.89
C ILE A 102 4.53 -10.58 3.35
N LYS A 103 5.49 -11.16 2.64
CA LYS A 103 5.47 -11.26 1.18
C LYS A 103 4.31 -12.13 0.69
N TYR A 104 4.02 -13.23 1.37
CA TYR A 104 2.90 -14.11 1.05
C TYR A 104 1.57 -13.48 1.44
N VAL A 105 1.50 -12.86 2.62
CA VAL A 105 0.32 -12.11 3.07
C VAL A 105 -0.05 -11.02 2.04
N ASN A 106 0.92 -10.24 1.58
CA ASN A 106 0.68 -9.22 0.57
C ASN A 106 0.24 -9.81 -0.79
N LYS A 107 0.73 -11.00 -1.16
CA LYS A 107 0.24 -11.71 -2.35
C LYS A 107 -1.21 -12.14 -2.19
N PHE A 108 -1.60 -12.69 -1.04
CA PHE A 108 -2.99 -13.05 -0.78
C PHE A 108 -3.92 -11.84 -0.85
N TYR A 109 -3.53 -10.70 -0.27
CA TYR A 109 -4.32 -9.48 -0.43
C TYR A 109 -4.40 -9.00 -1.88
N GLY A 110 -3.33 -9.17 -2.65
CA GLY A 110 -3.34 -8.88 -4.09
C GLY A 110 -4.30 -9.78 -4.87
N ILE A 111 -4.30 -11.08 -4.57
CA ILE A 111 -5.22 -12.05 -5.18
C ILE A 111 -6.67 -11.74 -4.78
N LEU A 112 -6.92 -11.47 -3.49
CA LEU A 112 -8.24 -11.09 -3.01
C LEU A 112 -8.76 -9.82 -3.70
N ALA A 113 -7.92 -8.79 -3.82
CA ALA A 113 -8.31 -7.57 -4.52
C ALA A 113 -8.62 -7.83 -6.00
N PHE A 114 -7.87 -8.71 -6.66
CA PHE A 114 -8.12 -9.12 -8.04
C PHE A 114 -9.42 -9.93 -8.16
N GLU A 115 -9.68 -10.86 -7.25
CA GLU A 115 -10.93 -11.62 -7.19
C GLU A 115 -12.16 -10.71 -7.04
N ILE A 116 -12.11 -9.78 -6.08
CA ILE A 116 -13.19 -8.81 -5.86
C ILE A 116 -13.42 -7.96 -7.11
N TRP A 117 -12.34 -7.41 -7.70
CA TRP A 117 -12.42 -6.64 -8.92
C TRP A 117 -13.01 -7.47 -10.07
N TYR A 118 -12.59 -8.73 -10.21
CA TYR A 118 -13.05 -9.63 -11.25
C TYR A 118 -14.55 -9.91 -11.12
N ARG A 119 -15.02 -10.20 -9.90
CA ARG A 119 -16.45 -10.40 -9.62
C ARG A 119 -17.29 -9.15 -9.83
N LEU A 120 -16.77 -7.98 -9.51
CA LEU A 120 -17.48 -6.70 -9.69
C LEU A 120 -17.59 -6.29 -11.16
N PHE A 121 -16.52 -6.40 -11.91
CA PHE A 121 -16.44 -5.77 -13.24
C PHE A 121 -16.49 -6.74 -14.41
N ILE A 122 -16.03 -7.98 -14.23
CA ILE A 122 -15.98 -8.97 -15.33
C ILE A 122 -17.15 -9.92 -15.25
N THR A 123 -17.29 -10.69 -14.17
CA THR A 123 -18.40 -11.67 -14.05
C THR A 123 -19.70 -11.03 -13.59
N LYS A 124 -19.64 -9.86 -12.94
CA LYS A 124 -20.78 -9.12 -12.37
C LYS A 124 -21.60 -9.95 -11.36
N GLU A 125 -20.94 -10.86 -10.67
CA GLU A 125 -21.54 -11.70 -9.63
C GLU A 125 -21.58 -11.00 -8.26
N MET A 126 -20.94 -9.84 -8.14
CA MET A 126 -20.87 -9.07 -6.92
C MET A 126 -21.37 -7.65 -7.15
N ASP A 127 -22.15 -7.11 -6.22
CA ASP A 127 -22.61 -5.71 -6.24
C ASP A 127 -21.60 -4.81 -5.52
N SER A 128 -21.49 -3.56 -5.98
CA SER A 128 -20.60 -2.55 -5.38
C SER A 128 -20.99 -2.15 -3.94
N ASN A 129 -22.20 -2.48 -3.51
CA ASN A 129 -22.69 -2.25 -2.16
C ASN A 129 -22.51 -3.48 -1.24
N SER A 130 -21.95 -4.57 -1.74
CA SER A 130 -21.67 -5.77 -0.92
C SER A 130 -20.62 -5.45 0.14
N THR A 131 -20.84 -5.90 1.36
CA THR A 131 -19.87 -5.81 2.46
C THR A 131 -19.09 -7.11 2.56
N LEU A 132 -17.86 -7.03 3.04
CA LEU A 132 -16.99 -8.16 3.36
C LEU A 132 -17.11 -8.43 4.87
N ASP A 133 -18.25 -8.94 5.30
CA ASP A 133 -18.51 -9.24 6.71
C ASP A 133 -17.88 -10.55 7.17
#